data_84d650431b059a5accf0fa57347fc3f5
#
_entry.id   84d650431b059a5accf0fa57347fc3f5
#
_cell.length_a   1.000
_cell.length_b   1.000
_cell.length_c   1.000
_cell.angle_alpha   90.00
_cell.angle_beta   90.00
_cell.angle_gamma   90.00
#
_symmetry.space_group_name_H-M   'P 1'
#
loop_
_entity.id
_entity.type
_entity.pdbx_description
1 polymer ?
#
loop_
_entity_poly.entity_id
_entity_poly.type
_entity_poly.pdbx_seq_one_letter_code
_entity_poly.pdbx_strand_id
1 'polypeptide(L)'
;MHYTTKAMLMDAARNLPRTIYNLVSTAQLNPYEFQASLIRNLVLSMPQLEQDKYARECQYVRSVRLDNVNEISLPYAVRTDAKKVLEDVHVKTGLENGLPYVMHAGSKKVFYPAGTGESALVESYKGLVYAEGITGAGALEESPHCYEDSEFFLENGECLLDVGSAEALFAVEKIDKVKKVFLFECERCWQKPLKCTFFPYREKVRIISKMVSDNTSKLTTRIVDAIGKDISADDRFFVKMDIEGGERSVILGNEDFFRNNKVKLSCCVYHRQDDAIVIKEMLERFGYKTDFSKGYMLIGMNGIHYPYFRHGVIYAKNY
;
A
#
# COMPACT_ATOMS: atom_id res chain seq x y z
N MET A 1 11.79 11.76 0.60
CA MET A 1 11.94 13.07 1.27
C MET A 1 11.63 12.86 2.73
N HIS A 2 12.65 12.80 3.60
CA HIS A 2 12.41 12.65 5.03
C HIS A 2 11.81 13.94 5.59
N TYR A 3 10.50 13.95 5.75
CA TYR A 3 9.89 14.92 6.65
C TYR A 3 10.39 14.60 8.06
N THR A 4 11.11 15.53 8.67
CA THR A 4 11.52 15.36 10.06
C THR A 4 10.26 15.30 10.93
N THR A 5 10.23 14.42 11.90
CA THR A 5 9.13 14.25 12.88
C THR A 5 8.61 15.59 13.41
N LYS A 6 9.50 16.57 13.54
CA LYS A 6 9.17 17.94 13.94
C LYS A 6 8.30 18.69 12.92
N ALA A 7 8.50 18.48 11.62
CA ALA A 7 7.68 19.12 10.57
C ALA A 7 6.27 18.54 10.55
N MET A 8 6.11 17.23 10.76
CA MET A 8 4.80 16.56 10.86
C MET A 8 4.02 17.03 12.10
N LEU A 9 4.69 17.20 13.25
CA LEU A 9 4.11 17.74 14.47
C LEU A 9 3.68 19.19 14.32
N MET A 10 4.48 20.00 13.62
CA MET A 10 4.17 21.41 13.37
C MET A 10 2.97 21.57 12.42
N ASP A 11 2.81 20.65 11.46
CA ASP A 11 1.68 20.66 10.52
C ASP A 11 0.39 20.20 11.20
N ALA A 12 0.43 19.15 12.00
CA ALA A 12 -0.69 18.72 12.83
C ALA A 12 -1.10 19.80 13.87
N ALA A 13 -0.12 20.49 14.43
CA ALA A 13 -0.35 21.54 15.43
C ALA A 13 -0.91 22.85 14.86
N ARG A 14 -0.73 23.13 13.57
CA ARG A 14 -1.26 24.37 12.94
C ARG A 14 -2.77 24.52 13.01
N ASN A 15 -3.48 23.41 13.11
CA ASN A 15 -4.95 23.38 13.20
C ASN A 15 -5.49 23.26 14.64
N LEU A 16 -4.58 23.22 15.63
CA LEU A 16 -4.95 23.15 17.05
C LEU A 16 -5.11 24.55 17.69
N PRO A 17 -5.95 24.69 18.72
CA PRO A 17 -6.00 25.92 19.51
C PRO A 17 -4.60 26.33 19.99
N ARG A 18 -4.29 27.63 19.95
CA ARG A 18 -2.98 28.22 20.23
C ARG A 18 -2.38 27.77 21.59
N THR A 19 -3.24 27.43 22.55
CA THR A 19 -2.88 26.87 23.85
C THR A 19 -2.20 25.50 23.76
N ILE A 20 -2.69 24.64 22.87
CA ILE A 20 -2.13 23.29 22.65
C ILE A 20 -0.83 23.40 21.86
N TYR A 21 -0.76 24.30 20.86
CA TYR A 21 0.46 24.59 20.13
C TYR A 21 1.62 25.03 21.07
N ASN A 22 1.33 25.90 22.02
CA ASN A 22 2.32 26.37 23.01
C ASN A 22 2.75 25.26 23.98
N LEU A 23 1.84 24.38 24.40
CA LEU A 23 2.17 23.20 25.21
C LEU A 23 3.12 22.23 24.49
N VAL A 24 2.89 22.01 23.19
CA VAL A 24 3.72 21.13 22.35
C VAL A 24 5.12 21.73 22.10
N SER A 25 5.20 23.05 21.91
CA SER A 25 6.46 23.74 21.63
C SER A 25 7.36 23.88 22.86
N THR A 26 6.80 23.83 24.07
CA THR A 26 7.52 24.03 25.34
C THR A 26 7.74 22.74 26.14
N ALA A 27 7.04 21.66 25.83
CA ALA A 27 7.19 20.39 26.55
C ALA A 27 8.32 19.55 25.96
N GLN A 28 9.17 19.00 26.84
CA GLN A 28 10.10 17.90 26.52
C GLN A 28 9.35 16.57 26.33
N LEU A 29 8.15 16.60 25.71
CA LEU A 29 7.36 15.40 25.45
C LEU A 29 7.99 14.63 24.29
N ASN A 30 8.05 13.32 24.43
CA ASN A 30 8.36 12.43 23.32
C ASN A 30 7.38 12.73 22.18
N PRO A 31 7.85 13.19 21.01
CA PRO A 31 6.96 13.60 19.90
C PRO A 31 5.97 12.51 19.50
N TYR A 32 6.36 11.27 19.66
CA TYR A 32 5.55 10.11 19.32
C TYR A 32 4.40 9.89 20.32
N GLU A 33 4.66 9.95 21.63
CA GLU A 33 3.62 9.84 22.67
C GLU A 33 2.57 10.94 22.55
N PHE A 34 2.99 12.14 22.15
CA PHE A 34 2.08 13.24 21.93
C PHE A 34 1.17 12.98 20.72
N GLN A 35 1.74 12.52 19.60
CA GLN A 35 0.98 12.20 18.39
C GLN A 35 -0.02 11.07 18.68
N ALA A 36 0.40 10.03 19.35
CA ALA A 36 -0.44 8.92 19.77
C ALA A 36 -1.61 9.37 20.66
N SER A 37 -1.32 10.19 21.65
CA SER A 37 -2.32 10.77 22.55
C SER A 37 -3.32 11.65 21.79
N LEU A 38 -2.84 12.44 20.83
CA LEU A 38 -3.69 13.27 19.98
C LEU A 38 -4.63 12.43 19.13
N ILE A 39 -4.11 11.45 18.40
CA ILE A 39 -4.89 10.53 17.57
C ILE A 39 -5.97 9.83 18.41
N ARG A 40 -5.57 9.29 19.55
CA ARG A 40 -6.49 8.62 20.48
C ARG A 40 -7.62 9.54 20.92
N ASN A 41 -7.30 10.77 21.34
CA ASN A 41 -8.29 11.74 21.79
C ASN A 41 -9.24 12.13 20.65
N LEU A 42 -8.73 12.35 19.44
CA LEU A 42 -9.55 12.69 18.27
C LEU A 42 -10.51 11.55 17.91
N VAL A 43 -10.01 10.32 17.83
CA VAL A 43 -10.82 9.12 17.51
C VAL A 43 -11.90 8.89 18.60
N LEU A 44 -11.53 8.96 19.88
CA LEU A 44 -12.48 8.72 20.98
C LEU A 44 -13.43 9.89 21.24
N SER A 45 -13.19 11.06 20.67
CA SER A 45 -14.12 12.22 20.72
C SER A 45 -15.12 12.26 19.55
N MET A 46 -15.05 11.32 18.61
CA MET A 46 -16.06 11.21 17.55
C MET A 46 -17.46 10.98 18.14
N PRO A 47 -18.52 11.43 17.46
CA PRO A 47 -19.90 11.09 17.84
C PRO A 47 -20.09 9.58 17.98
N GLN A 48 -20.95 9.14 18.93
CA GLN A 48 -21.14 7.71 19.20
C GLN A 48 -21.52 6.92 17.95
N LEU A 49 -22.39 7.46 17.10
CA LEU A 49 -22.79 6.84 15.84
C LEU A 49 -21.60 6.54 14.91
N GLU A 50 -20.60 7.44 14.88
CA GLU A 50 -19.38 7.24 14.10
C GLU A 50 -18.46 6.20 14.77
N GLN A 51 -18.37 6.21 16.12
CA GLN A 51 -17.61 5.20 16.84
C GLN A 51 -18.21 3.80 16.63
N ASP A 52 -19.53 3.67 16.56
CA ASP A 52 -20.21 2.41 16.29
C ASP A 52 -19.93 1.89 14.88
N LYS A 53 -19.84 2.78 13.90
CA LYS A 53 -19.46 2.45 12.53
C LYS A 53 -18.04 1.87 12.46
N TYR A 54 -17.11 2.36 13.28
CA TYR A 54 -15.72 1.94 13.35
C TYR A 54 -15.42 1.24 14.69
N ALA A 55 -16.35 0.40 15.17
CA ALA A 55 -16.29 -0.16 16.53
C ALA A 55 -15.00 -0.94 16.80
N ARG A 56 -14.54 -1.75 15.82
CA ARG A 56 -13.32 -2.55 15.90
C ARG A 56 -12.09 -1.65 16.03
N GLU A 57 -11.97 -0.65 15.17
CA GLU A 57 -10.86 0.29 15.13
C GLU A 57 -10.84 1.18 16.37
N CYS A 58 -11.98 1.65 16.82
CA CYS A 58 -12.10 2.41 18.07
C CYS A 58 -11.74 1.56 19.30
N GLN A 59 -12.13 0.29 19.34
CA GLN A 59 -11.74 -0.63 20.40
C GLN A 59 -10.22 -0.83 20.42
N TYR A 60 -9.60 -0.99 19.27
CA TYR A 60 -8.15 -1.10 19.17
C TYR A 60 -7.45 0.16 19.68
N VAL A 61 -7.86 1.34 19.22
CA VAL A 61 -7.29 2.63 19.68
C VAL A 61 -7.42 2.80 21.20
N ARG A 62 -8.49 2.26 21.82
CA ARG A 62 -8.64 2.24 23.28
C ARG A 62 -7.66 1.29 23.98
N SER A 63 -7.33 0.17 23.36
CA SER A 63 -6.49 -0.89 23.96
C SER A 63 -4.99 -0.64 23.85
N VAL A 64 -4.58 0.16 22.87
CA VAL A 64 -3.16 0.44 22.61
C VAL A 64 -2.54 1.28 23.73
N ARG A 65 -1.35 0.89 24.19
CA ARG A 65 -0.58 1.68 25.15
C ARG A 65 0.05 2.89 24.47
N LEU A 66 0.04 4.03 25.15
CA LEU A 66 0.60 5.29 24.66
C LEU A 66 2.12 5.29 24.50
N ASP A 67 2.82 4.32 25.10
CA ASP A 67 4.26 4.15 25.04
C ASP A 67 4.74 3.47 23.74
N ASN A 68 3.82 2.98 22.91
CA ASN A 68 4.14 2.30 21.65
C ASN A 68 3.40 2.94 20.46
N VAL A 69 3.95 4.03 19.96
CA VAL A 69 3.38 4.91 18.95
C VAL A 69 3.20 4.24 17.60
N ASN A 70 4.10 3.33 17.25
CA ASN A 70 4.01 2.59 15.99
C ASN A 70 2.71 1.77 15.92
N GLU A 71 2.10 1.43 17.06
CA GLU A 71 0.84 0.71 17.10
C GLU A 71 -0.38 1.57 16.79
N ILE A 72 -0.36 2.90 17.05
CA ILE A 72 -1.49 3.81 16.79
C ILE A 72 -1.44 4.40 15.38
N SER A 73 -0.24 4.61 14.86
CA SER A 73 -0.04 5.14 13.51
C SER A 73 -0.08 4.07 12.42
N LEU A 74 -0.46 2.84 12.77
CA LEU A 74 -0.48 1.76 11.80
C LEU A 74 -1.62 1.94 10.80
N PRO A 75 -1.30 2.04 9.49
CA PRO A 75 -2.29 1.97 8.44
C PRO A 75 -2.83 0.55 8.24
N TYR A 76 -2.71 -0.34 9.23
CA TYR A 76 -2.83 -1.78 9.07
C TYR A 76 -4.07 -2.36 9.72
N ALA A 77 -4.29 -3.64 9.44
CA ALA A 77 -5.30 -4.42 10.13
C ALA A 77 -5.15 -4.28 11.64
N VAL A 78 -6.24 -3.94 12.29
CA VAL A 78 -6.31 -3.83 13.75
C VAL A 78 -6.16 -5.23 14.34
N ARG A 79 -4.92 -5.62 14.62
CA ARG A 79 -4.61 -6.90 15.27
C ARG A 79 -4.02 -6.67 16.64
N THR A 80 -4.68 -7.22 17.65
CA THR A 80 -4.19 -7.20 19.04
C THR A 80 -2.95 -8.08 19.26
N ASP A 81 -2.68 -9.01 18.34
CA ASP A 81 -1.57 -9.96 18.39
C ASP A 81 -0.44 -9.66 17.38
N ALA A 82 -0.53 -8.56 16.63
CA ALA A 82 0.43 -8.23 15.57
C ALA A 82 1.89 -8.25 16.06
N LYS A 83 2.17 -7.70 17.23
CA LYS A 83 3.51 -7.70 17.82
C LYS A 83 4.04 -9.12 18.03
N LYS A 84 3.23 -10.00 18.62
CA LYS A 84 3.61 -11.40 18.85
C LYS A 84 3.88 -12.14 17.54
N VAL A 85 2.99 -11.96 16.55
CA VAL A 85 3.17 -12.57 15.22
C VAL A 85 4.46 -12.08 14.57
N LEU A 86 4.78 -10.79 14.67
CA LEU A 86 6.03 -10.25 14.12
C LEU A 86 7.28 -10.74 14.85
N GLU A 87 7.21 -10.97 16.16
CA GLU A 87 8.31 -11.52 16.96
C GLU A 87 8.60 -12.98 16.58
N ASP A 88 7.56 -13.79 16.36
CA ASP A 88 7.69 -15.23 16.06
C ASP A 88 8.13 -15.52 14.60
N VAL A 89 8.07 -14.53 13.71
CA VAL A 89 8.46 -14.71 12.31
C VAL A 89 9.96 -14.58 12.12
N HIS A 90 10.59 -15.65 11.64
CA HIS A 90 12.00 -15.67 11.25
C HIS A 90 12.16 -15.41 9.75
N VAL A 91 12.84 -14.32 9.40
CA VAL A 91 13.13 -13.94 8.02
C VAL A 91 14.58 -14.32 7.69
N LYS A 92 14.76 -15.15 6.68
CA LYS A 92 16.09 -15.48 6.18
C LYS A 92 16.57 -14.38 5.23
N THR A 93 17.70 -13.79 5.54
CA THR A 93 18.35 -12.73 4.77
C THR A 93 19.65 -13.21 4.11
N GLY A 94 20.17 -12.41 3.19
CA GLY A 94 21.48 -12.62 2.58
C GLY A 94 21.93 -11.43 1.74
N LEU A 95 23.14 -11.55 1.20
CA LEU A 95 23.75 -10.54 0.30
C LEU A 95 24.22 -11.24 -0.97
N GLU A 96 23.81 -10.73 -2.12
CA GLU A 96 24.24 -11.25 -3.42
C GLU A 96 24.34 -10.11 -4.44
N ASN A 97 25.40 -10.10 -5.26
CA ASN A 97 25.67 -9.04 -6.24
C ASN A 97 25.71 -7.61 -5.65
N GLY A 98 26.06 -7.48 -4.36
CA GLY A 98 26.08 -6.23 -3.63
C GLY A 98 24.67 -5.71 -3.25
N LEU A 99 23.64 -6.55 -3.33
CA LEU A 99 22.27 -6.23 -2.92
C LEU A 99 21.83 -7.15 -1.78
N PRO A 100 21.25 -6.61 -0.70
CA PRO A 100 20.62 -7.43 0.31
C PRO A 100 19.32 -8.02 -0.20
N TYR A 101 18.94 -9.20 0.29
CA TYR A 101 17.70 -9.86 -0.06
C TYR A 101 17.06 -10.56 1.14
N VAL A 102 15.76 -10.79 1.04
CA VAL A 102 15.03 -11.72 1.91
C VAL A 102 14.59 -12.94 1.11
N MET A 103 14.43 -14.07 1.81
CA MET A 103 13.81 -15.27 1.24
C MET A 103 12.30 -15.23 1.46
N HIS A 104 11.56 -14.90 0.41
CA HIS A 104 10.11 -14.93 0.43
C HIS A 104 9.57 -16.34 0.20
N ALA A 105 8.60 -16.76 1.01
CA ALA A 105 7.98 -18.08 0.97
C ALA A 105 9.01 -19.24 0.91
N GLY A 106 10.16 -19.05 1.55
CA GLY A 106 11.23 -20.05 1.68
C GLY A 106 12.06 -20.30 0.42
N SER A 107 11.70 -19.78 -0.75
CA SER A 107 12.35 -20.14 -2.02
C SER A 107 12.67 -18.98 -2.96
N LYS A 108 11.96 -17.86 -2.87
CA LYS A 108 12.11 -16.72 -3.79
C LYS A 108 12.93 -15.62 -3.16
N LYS A 109 14.02 -15.18 -3.81
CA LYS A 109 14.81 -14.04 -3.34
C LYS A 109 14.13 -12.73 -3.75
N VAL A 110 13.85 -11.87 -2.78
CA VAL A 110 13.40 -10.49 -3.01
C VAL A 110 14.55 -9.57 -2.65
N PHE A 111 15.12 -8.91 -3.63
CA PHE A 111 16.26 -8.01 -3.47
C PHE A 111 15.80 -6.59 -3.12
N TYR A 112 16.62 -5.91 -2.32
CA TYR A 112 16.39 -4.54 -1.90
C TYR A 112 17.55 -3.63 -2.34
N PRO A 113 17.38 -2.30 -2.31
CA PRO A 113 18.42 -1.36 -2.68
C PRO A 113 19.73 -1.56 -1.91
N ALA A 114 20.86 -1.31 -2.59
CA ALA A 114 22.16 -1.37 -1.95
C ALA A 114 22.23 -0.41 -0.75
N GLY A 115 22.83 -0.88 0.33
CA GLY A 115 22.93 -0.11 1.58
C GLY A 115 21.74 -0.23 2.52
N THR A 116 20.68 -0.96 2.15
CA THR A 116 19.62 -1.32 3.11
C THR A 116 20.21 -2.21 4.20
N GLY A 117 20.16 -1.75 5.44
CA GLY A 117 20.64 -2.52 6.60
C GLY A 117 19.72 -3.70 6.90
N GLU A 118 20.28 -4.76 7.50
CA GLU A 118 19.54 -6.00 7.75
C GLU A 118 18.30 -5.80 8.63
N SER A 119 18.38 -4.99 9.69
CA SER A 119 17.23 -4.68 10.53
C SER A 119 16.11 -4.01 9.74
N ALA A 120 16.44 -2.96 8.97
CA ALA A 120 15.46 -2.24 8.15
C ALA A 120 14.84 -3.15 7.07
N LEU A 121 15.67 -4.04 6.48
CA LEU A 121 15.22 -5.04 5.52
C LEU A 121 14.19 -5.99 6.13
N VAL A 122 14.49 -6.55 7.30
CA VAL A 122 13.61 -7.49 8.01
C VAL A 122 12.34 -6.81 8.48
N GLU A 123 12.44 -5.60 9.02
CA GLU A 123 11.28 -4.80 9.46
C GLU A 123 10.36 -4.45 8.31
N SER A 124 10.90 -3.96 7.19
CA SER A 124 10.12 -3.64 5.99
C SER A 124 9.39 -4.88 5.47
N TYR A 125 10.07 -5.99 5.29
CA TYR A 125 9.48 -7.23 4.82
C TYR A 125 8.39 -7.76 5.77
N LYS A 126 8.66 -7.80 7.07
CA LYS A 126 7.66 -8.22 8.07
C LYS A 126 6.46 -7.28 8.09
N GLY A 127 6.70 -5.98 8.01
CA GLY A 127 5.66 -4.96 7.93
C GLY A 127 4.69 -5.27 6.79
N LEU A 128 5.19 -5.36 5.57
CA LEU A 128 4.37 -5.56 4.38
C LEU A 128 3.66 -6.92 4.36
N VAL A 129 4.37 -8.00 4.65
CA VAL A 129 3.82 -9.37 4.50
C VAL A 129 2.93 -9.76 5.67
N TYR A 130 3.33 -9.45 6.90
CA TYR A 130 2.66 -9.98 8.10
C TYR A 130 1.85 -8.94 8.87
N ALA A 131 2.22 -7.67 8.86
CA ALA A 131 1.44 -6.63 9.51
C ALA A 131 0.40 -6.02 8.55
N GLU A 132 0.78 -5.69 7.32
CA GLU A 132 -0.13 -5.16 6.30
C GLU A 132 -0.89 -6.25 5.54
N GLY A 133 -0.30 -7.44 5.44
CA GLY A 133 -0.92 -8.56 4.76
C GLY A 133 -1.14 -8.36 3.27
N ILE A 134 -0.30 -7.56 2.61
CA ILE A 134 -0.46 -7.17 1.20
C ILE A 134 -0.52 -8.35 0.22
N THR A 135 0.07 -9.48 0.59
CA THR A 135 0.11 -10.70 -0.24
C THR A 135 -1.03 -11.67 0.08
N GLY A 136 -1.83 -11.40 1.13
CA GLY A 136 -2.79 -12.36 1.66
C GLY A 136 -2.14 -13.55 2.39
N ALA A 137 -0.81 -13.60 2.48
CA ALA A 137 -0.09 -14.60 3.25
C ALA A 137 -0.22 -14.33 4.77
N GLY A 138 -0.28 -15.38 5.58
CA GLY A 138 -0.20 -15.23 7.04
C GLY A 138 -1.50 -14.89 7.76
N ALA A 139 -2.66 -15.28 7.23
CA ALA A 139 -3.97 -15.19 7.90
C ALA A 139 -4.52 -13.76 8.10
N LEU A 140 -4.16 -12.82 7.25
CA LEU A 140 -4.67 -11.45 7.29
C LEU A 140 -5.67 -11.14 6.17
N GLU A 141 -6.58 -12.05 5.88
CA GLU A 141 -7.70 -11.84 4.94
C GLU A 141 -8.57 -10.61 5.28
N GLU A 142 -8.40 -10.06 6.47
CA GLU A 142 -9.11 -8.88 6.94
C GLU A 142 -8.23 -7.63 7.01
N SER A 143 -7.05 -7.64 6.37
CA SER A 143 -6.24 -6.42 6.28
C SER A 143 -6.87 -5.42 5.33
N PRO A 144 -7.06 -4.17 5.73
CA PRO A 144 -7.53 -3.13 4.82
C PRO A 144 -6.56 -2.85 3.67
N HIS A 145 -5.29 -3.27 3.78
CA HIS A 145 -4.26 -3.11 2.73
C HIS A 145 -4.03 -4.39 1.91
N CYS A 146 -4.86 -5.41 2.06
CA CYS A 146 -4.74 -6.62 1.26
C CYS A 146 -5.23 -6.37 -0.18
N TYR A 147 -4.44 -6.80 -1.17
CA TYR A 147 -4.79 -6.64 -2.59
C TYR A 147 -5.73 -7.71 -3.12
N GLU A 148 -6.00 -8.74 -2.34
CA GLU A 148 -6.90 -9.86 -2.68
C GLU A 148 -7.71 -10.30 -1.46
N ASP A 149 -8.84 -10.93 -1.73
CA ASP A 149 -9.58 -11.69 -0.72
C ASP A 149 -10.13 -13.01 -1.31
N SER A 150 -11.03 -13.68 -0.59
CA SER A 150 -11.60 -14.95 -1.05
C SER A 150 -12.50 -14.84 -2.29
N GLU A 151 -13.03 -13.66 -2.60
CA GLU A 151 -13.95 -13.41 -3.71
C GLU A 151 -13.30 -12.60 -4.86
N PHE A 152 -12.27 -11.84 -4.52
CA PHE A 152 -11.52 -11.01 -5.46
C PHE A 152 -10.04 -11.35 -5.42
N PHE A 153 -9.56 -12.08 -6.39
CA PHE A 153 -8.16 -12.54 -6.47
C PHE A 153 -7.68 -12.68 -7.90
N LEU A 154 -6.36 -12.75 -8.06
CA LEU A 154 -5.68 -13.02 -9.32
C LEU A 154 -5.87 -14.50 -9.70
N GLU A 155 -6.47 -14.74 -10.86
CA GLU A 155 -6.69 -16.07 -11.42
C GLU A 155 -5.49 -16.56 -12.23
N ASN A 156 -5.40 -17.88 -12.41
CA ASN A 156 -4.35 -18.48 -13.23
C ASN A 156 -4.44 -17.98 -14.69
N GLY A 157 -3.30 -17.59 -15.24
CA GLY A 157 -3.17 -17.15 -16.62
C GLY A 157 -3.54 -15.69 -16.87
N GLU A 158 -3.90 -14.93 -15.84
CA GLU A 158 -4.05 -13.46 -15.98
C GLU A 158 -2.70 -12.77 -16.15
N CYS A 159 -2.70 -11.61 -16.79
CA CYS A 159 -1.54 -10.71 -16.82
C CYS A 159 -1.59 -9.78 -15.62
N LEU A 160 -0.50 -9.70 -14.86
CA LEU A 160 -0.38 -8.80 -13.72
C LEU A 160 0.27 -7.48 -14.16
N LEU A 161 -0.38 -6.37 -13.86
CA LEU A 161 0.20 -5.04 -13.88
C LEU A 161 0.40 -4.60 -12.42
N ASP A 162 1.64 -4.50 -11.97
CA ASP A 162 2.00 -4.01 -10.63
C ASP A 162 2.48 -2.56 -10.78
N VAL A 163 1.57 -1.63 -10.51
CA VAL A 163 1.77 -0.18 -10.71
C VAL A 163 2.17 0.46 -9.38
N GLY A 164 3.41 0.93 -9.32
CA GLY A 164 4.09 1.27 -8.07
C GLY A 164 4.58 0.00 -7.38
N SER A 165 5.51 -0.70 -8.05
CA SER A 165 5.86 -2.05 -7.60
C SER A 165 6.84 -2.08 -6.42
N ALA A 166 7.68 -1.04 -6.24
CA ALA A 166 8.76 -1.01 -5.25
C ALA A 166 9.56 -2.34 -5.25
N GLU A 167 9.54 -3.12 -4.15
CA GLU A 167 10.15 -4.45 -4.06
C GLU A 167 9.37 -5.55 -4.80
N ALA A 168 8.14 -5.25 -5.24
CA ALA A 168 7.25 -6.13 -5.99
C ALA A 168 6.88 -7.44 -5.28
N LEU A 169 6.67 -7.40 -3.96
CA LEU A 169 6.31 -8.59 -3.16
C LEU A 169 5.04 -9.27 -3.66
N PHE A 170 4.01 -8.48 -4.03
CA PHE A 170 2.78 -9.03 -4.58
C PHE A 170 3.05 -9.79 -5.90
N ALA A 171 3.83 -9.20 -6.80
CA ALA A 171 4.19 -9.86 -8.06
C ALA A 171 5.04 -11.13 -7.83
N VAL A 172 5.97 -11.13 -6.86
CA VAL A 172 6.75 -12.32 -6.49
C VAL A 172 5.86 -13.44 -5.95
N GLU A 173 4.88 -13.10 -5.11
CA GLU A 173 3.92 -14.07 -4.58
C GLU A 173 3.12 -14.74 -5.70
N LYS A 174 2.68 -13.98 -6.69
CA LYS A 174 1.81 -14.44 -7.78
C LYS A 174 2.54 -14.97 -9.01
N ILE A 175 3.88 -14.91 -9.05
CA ILE A 175 4.69 -15.14 -10.24
C ILE A 175 4.41 -16.48 -10.92
N ASP A 176 4.11 -17.52 -10.16
CA ASP A 176 3.89 -18.87 -10.71
C ASP A 176 2.51 -19.02 -11.38
N LYS A 177 1.53 -18.17 -11.03
CA LYS A 177 0.15 -18.22 -11.54
C LYS A 177 -0.07 -17.37 -12.79
N VAL A 178 0.71 -16.31 -12.96
CA VAL A 178 0.49 -15.31 -14.01
C VAL A 178 1.04 -15.74 -15.36
N LYS A 179 0.38 -15.29 -16.43
CA LYS A 179 0.85 -15.41 -17.82
C LYS A 179 2.05 -14.46 -18.05
N LYS A 180 1.89 -13.19 -17.69
CA LYS A 180 2.91 -12.13 -17.78
C LYS A 180 2.83 -11.19 -16.60
N VAL A 181 3.93 -10.51 -16.31
CA VAL A 181 4.01 -9.45 -15.31
C VAL A 181 4.59 -8.19 -15.95
N PHE A 182 3.95 -7.07 -15.69
CA PHE A 182 4.43 -5.73 -16.04
C PHE A 182 4.62 -4.95 -14.73
N LEU A 183 5.89 -4.70 -14.38
CA LEU A 183 6.26 -3.94 -13.20
C LEU A 183 6.50 -2.49 -13.59
N PHE A 184 5.70 -1.58 -13.06
CA PHE A 184 5.89 -0.14 -13.25
C PHE A 184 6.52 0.45 -11.99
N GLU A 185 7.80 0.85 -12.12
CA GLU A 185 8.56 1.42 -11.03
C GLU A 185 9.50 2.50 -11.55
N CYS A 186 9.26 3.75 -11.15
CA CYS A 186 10.02 4.89 -11.66
C CYS A 186 11.26 5.22 -10.82
N GLU A 187 11.34 4.75 -9.58
CA GLU A 187 12.47 5.02 -8.71
C GLU A 187 13.70 4.23 -9.10
N ARG A 188 14.81 4.93 -9.23
CA ARG A 188 16.08 4.33 -9.70
C ARG A 188 16.66 3.31 -8.74
N CYS A 189 16.43 3.48 -7.45
CA CYS A 189 16.95 2.55 -6.42
C CYS A 189 16.40 1.13 -6.60
N TRP A 190 15.18 0.97 -7.12
CA TRP A 190 14.54 -0.33 -7.33
C TRP A 190 14.92 -1.03 -8.64
N GLN A 191 15.50 -0.33 -9.60
CA GLN A 191 15.77 -0.90 -10.94
C GLN A 191 16.71 -2.11 -10.92
N LYS A 192 17.78 -2.08 -10.12
CA LYS A 192 18.72 -3.21 -9.99
C LYS A 192 18.13 -4.32 -9.13
N PRO A 193 17.53 -4.05 -7.94
CA PRO A 193 16.81 -5.03 -7.16
C PRO A 193 15.77 -5.82 -7.94
N LEU A 194 14.85 -5.15 -8.64
CA LEU A 194 13.81 -5.80 -9.45
C LEU A 194 14.41 -6.73 -10.53
N LYS A 195 15.46 -6.29 -11.23
CA LYS A 195 16.14 -7.16 -12.21
C LYS A 195 16.73 -8.42 -11.57
N CYS A 196 17.30 -8.32 -10.37
CA CYS A 196 17.82 -9.46 -9.64
C CYS A 196 16.69 -10.38 -9.13
N THR A 197 15.63 -9.81 -8.55
CA THR A 197 14.46 -10.55 -8.07
C THR A 197 13.82 -11.37 -9.19
N PHE A 198 13.60 -10.75 -10.33
CA PHE A 198 12.88 -11.38 -11.45
C PHE A 198 13.79 -12.00 -12.52
N PHE A 199 15.09 -12.08 -12.29
CA PHE A 199 16.01 -12.74 -13.22
C PHE A 199 15.60 -14.18 -13.60
N PRO A 200 15.15 -15.03 -12.65
CA PRO A 200 14.68 -16.37 -12.97
C PRO A 200 13.41 -16.39 -13.84
N TYR A 201 12.64 -15.29 -13.86
CA TYR A 201 11.34 -15.16 -14.52
C TYR A 201 11.36 -14.16 -15.69
N ARG A 202 12.54 -13.74 -16.15
CA ARG A 202 12.75 -12.67 -17.13
C ARG A 202 11.97 -12.84 -18.44
N GLU A 203 11.63 -14.08 -18.81
CA GLU A 203 10.89 -14.38 -20.05
C GLU A 203 9.43 -13.93 -19.97
N LYS A 204 8.87 -13.82 -18.77
CA LYS A 204 7.49 -13.37 -18.57
C LYS A 204 7.35 -12.07 -17.78
N VAL A 205 8.45 -11.47 -17.34
CA VAL A 205 8.45 -10.22 -16.56
C VAL A 205 9.07 -9.09 -17.34
N ARG A 206 8.35 -7.98 -17.44
CA ARG A 206 8.83 -6.75 -18.05
C ARG A 206 8.86 -5.63 -17.01
N ILE A 207 10.01 -5.02 -16.81
CA ILE A 207 10.21 -3.88 -15.91
C ILE A 207 10.15 -2.59 -16.72
N ILE A 208 9.21 -1.72 -16.38
CA ILE A 208 8.98 -0.42 -17.00
C ILE A 208 9.45 0.68 -16.04
N SER A 209 10.62 1.25 -16.33
CA SER A 209 11.26 2.29 -15.50
C SER A 209 10.70 3.67 -15.78
N LYS A 210 9.38 3.81 -15.80
CA LYS A 210 8.66 5.05 -16.04
C LYS A 210 7.48 5.18 -15.09
N MET A 211 7.15 6.40 -14.74
CA MET A 211 5.94 6.70 -14.01
C MET A 211 4.71 6.48 -14.90
N VAL A 212 3.70 5.76 -14.43
CA VAL A 212 2.43 5.66 -15.14
C VAL A 212 1.70 6.98 -15.03
N SER A 213 1.16 7.46 -16.15
CA SER A 213 0.54 8.79 -16.25
C SER A 213 -0.55 8.79 -17.33
N ASP A 214 -1.17 9.93 -17.53
CA ASP A 214 -2.12 10.24 -18.61
C ASP A 214 -1.45 10.45 -19.99
N ASN A 215 -0.13 10.59 -20.03
CA ASN A 215 0.63 10.82 -21.26
C ASN A 215 1.92 9.99 -21.30
N THR A 216 2.45 9.82 -22.51
CA THR A 216 3.73 9.16 -22.74
C THR A 216 4.79 10.17 -23.09
N SER A 217 5.90 10.16 -22.33
CA SER A 217 7.06 11.00 -22.48
C SER A 217 8.37 10.24 -22.21
N LYS A 218 9.46 10.95 -22.02
CA LYS A 218 10.74 10.35 -21.61
C LYS A 218 10.62 9.70 -20.20
N LEU A 219 9.87 10.31 -19.28
CA LEU A 219 9.79 9.91 -17.86
C LEU A 219 8.45 9.24 -17.49
N THR A 220 7.44 9.42 -18.32
CA THR A 220 6.08 8.93 -18.09
C THR A 220 5.66 7.95 -19.19
N THR A 221 4.62 7.16 -18.92
CA THR A 221 4.00 6.30 -19.93
C THR A 221 2.53 6.05 -19.61
N ARG A 222 1.71 5.95 -20.64
CA ARG A 222 0.38 5.34 -20.53
C ARG A 222 0.52 3.82 -20.46
N ILE A 223 -0.44 3.17 -19.85
CA ILE A 223 -0.46 1.70 -19.73
C ILE A 223 -0.42 1.06 -21.14
N VAL A 224 -1.32 1.46 -22.04
CA VAL A 224 -1.43 0.89 -23.39
C VAL A 224 -0.14 1.05 -24.21
N ASP A 225 0.54 2.17 -24.08
CA ASP A 225 1.80 2.44 -24.78
C ASP A 225 2.94 1.57 -24.24
N ALA A 226 2.91 1.27 -22.94
CA ALA A 226 3.93 0.45 -22.31
C ALA A 226 3.78 -1.04 -22.62
N ILE A 227 2.56 -1.57 -22.70
CA ILE A 227 2.30 -3.02 -22.79
C ILE A 227 1.76 -3.51 -24.14
N GLY A 228 1.27 -2.61 -24.99
CA GLY A 228 0.45 -2.94 -26.17
C GLY A 228 1.06 -3.95 -27.14
N LYS A 229 2.39 -4.08 -27.20
CA LYS A 229 3.07 -5.07 -28.06
C LYS A 229 3.15 -6.47 -27.47
N ASP A 230 2.88 -6.60 -26.17
CA ASP A 230 3.11 -7.82 -25.39
C ASP A 230 1.82 -8.50 -24.96
N ILE A 231 0.67 -7.96 -25.34
CA ILE A 231 -0.65 -8.45 -24.95
C ILE A 231 -1.46 -8.89 -26.15
N SER A 232 -2.48 -9.74 -25.92
CA SER A 232 -3.45 -10.18 -26.90
C SER A 232 -4.87 -9.73 -26.51
N ALA A 233 -5.79 -9.72 -27.47
CA ALA A 233 -7.18 -9.30 -27.25
C ALA A 233 -7.93 -10.17 -26.21
N ASP A 234 -7.50 -11.41 -26.01
CA ASP A 234 -8.12 -12.35 -25.08
C ASP A 234 -7.50 -12.27 -23.66
N ASP A 235 -6.47 -11.44 -23.46
CA ASP A 235 -5.84 -11.33 -22.15
C ASP A 235 -6.79 -10.71 -21.13
N ARG A 236 -6.73 -11.25 -19.91
CA ARG A 236 -7.38 -10.71 -18.72
C ARG A 236 -6.30 -10.12 -17.83
N PHE A 237 -6.61 -9.03 -17.19
CA PHE A 237 -5.66 -8.26 -16.42
C PHE A 237 -6.05 -8.20 -14.95
N PHE A 238 -5.09 -8.44 -14.08
CA PHE A 238 -5.14 -8.02 -12.70
C PHE A 238 -4.20 -6.83 -12.54
N VAL A 239 -4.73 -5.68 -12.13
CA VAL A 239 -3.96 -4.45 -11.89
C VAL A 239 -3.89 -4.22 -10.39
N LYS A 240 -2.69 -4.27 -9.79
CA LYS A 240 -2.43 -3.71 -8.47
C LYS A 240 -1.94 -2.29 -8.66
N MET A 241 -2.48 -1.32 -7.91
CA MET A 241 -2.10 0.08 -8.01
C MET A 241 -1.92 0.70 -6.63
N ASP A 242 -0.70 1.16 -6.37
CA ASP A 242 -0.29 1.85 -5.15
C ASP A 242 0.82 2.84 -5.51
N ILE A 243 0.48 4.11 -5.74
CA ILE A 243 1.34 5.14 -6.35
C ILE A 243 1.29 6.48 -5.65
N GLU A 244 1.06 6.45 -4.33
CA GLU A 244 1.23 7.61 -3.46
C GLU A 244 0.38 8.83 -3.86
N GLY A 245 -0.87 8.60 -4.31
CA GLY A 245 -1.86 9.64 -4.60
C GLY A 245 -1.96 10.03 -6.07
N GLY A 246 -1.35 9.27 -6.98
CA GLY A 246 -1.48 9.42 -8.44
C GLY A 246 -2.64 8.65 -9.07
N GLU A 247 -3.35 7.82 -8.30
CA GLU A 247 -4.30 6.82 -8.76
C GLU A 247 -5.40 7.41 -9.65
N ARG A 248 -6.02 8.53 -9.25
CA ARG A 248 -7.07 9.20 -10.02
C ARG A 248 -6.59 9.60 -11.41
N SER A 249 -5.40 10.19 -11.48
CA SER A 249 -4.84 10.68 -12.74
C SER A 249 -4.49 9.51 -13.67
N VAL A 250 -3.98 8.42 -13.10
CA VAL A 250 -3.67 7.21 -13.87
C VAL A 250 -4.93 6.55 -14.39
N ILE A 251 -5.98 6.41 -13.57
CA ILE A 251 -7.25 5.80 -13.99
C ILE A 251 -7.90 6.62 -15.11
N LEU A 252 -8.00 7.95 -14.95
CA LEU A 252 -8.57 8.83 -15.97
C LEU A 252 -7.73 8.88 -17.25
N GLY A 253 -6.41 8.99 -17.12
CA GLY A 253 -5.51 9.09 -18.25
C GLY A 253 -5.37 7.79 -19.06
N ASN A 254 -5.84 6.66 -18.51
CA ASN A 254 -5.84 5.35 -19.15
C ASN A 254 -7.26 4.76 -19.27
N GLU A 255 -8.27 5.59 -19.38
CA GLU A 255 -9.68 5.19 -19.48
C GLU A 255 -9.90 4.16 -20.61
N ASP A 256 -9.21 4.33 -21.75
CA ASP A 256 -9.26 3.39 -22.87
C ASP A 256 -8.77 1.99 -22.50
N PHE A 257 -7.72 1.87 -21.68
CA PHE A 257 -7.28 0.57 -21.18
C PHE A 257 -8.34 -0.05 -20.26
N PHE A 258 -8.85 0.71 -19.31
CA PHE A 258 -9.82 0.21 -18.33
C PHE A 258 -11.18 -0.13 -18.92
N ARG A 259 -11.62 0.54 -20.00
CA ARG A 259 -12.90 0.24 -20.66
C ARG A 259 -12.84 -0.88 -21.69
N ASN A 260 -11.71 -1.00 -22.39
CA ASN A 260 -11.63 -1.89 -23.56
C ASN A 260 -11.03 -3.26 -23.27
N ASN A 261 -10.57 -3.49 -22.03
CA ASN A 261 -10.01 -4.77 -21.62
C ASN A 261 -10.78 -5.38 -20.45
N LYS A 262 -10.61 -6.69 -20.25
CA LYS A 262 -11.13 -7.40 -19.09
C LYS A 262 -10.18 -7.17 -17.91
N VAL A 263 -10.58 -6.35 -16.96
CA VAL A 263 -9.72 -5.88 -15.87
C VAL A 263 -10.34 -6.15 -14.51
N LYS A 264 -9.53 -6.72 -13.61
CA LYS A 264 -9.67 -6.60 -12.16
C LYS A 264 -8.67 -5.54 -11.69
N LEU A 265 -9.11 -4.58 -10.93
CA LEU A 265 -8.28 -3.53 -10.35
C LEU A 265 -8.34 -3.60 -8.83
N SER A 266 -7.18 -3.76 -8.20
CA SER A 266 -6.94 -3.60 -6.78
C SER A 266 -6.14 -2.32 -6.57
N CYS A 267 -6.79 -1.27 -6.06
CA CYS A 267 -6.22 0.08 -6.02
C CYS A 267 -6.27 0.66 -4.62
N CYS A 268 -5.16 1.21 -4.15
CA CYS A 268 -5.11 1.95 -2.90
C CYS A 268 -5.96 3.23 -2.98
N VAL A 269 -6.76 3.48 -1.94
CA VAL A 269 -7.70 4.61 -1.89
C VAL A 269 -7.57 5.42 -0.59
N TYR A 270 -6.43 5.30 0.07
CA TYR A 270 -6.17 5.95 1.35
C TYR A 270 -5.26 7.18 1.27
N HIS A 271 -4.61 7.43 0.13
CA HIS A 271 -3.64 8.50 0.00
C HIS A 271 -4.26 9.88 0.12
N ARG A 272 -5.43 10.11 -0.48
CA ARG A 272 -6.20 11.34 -0.30
C ARG A 272 -7.47 11.06 0.50
N GLN A 273 -7.97 12.11 1.16
CA GLN A 273 -9.10 12.02 2.09
C GLN A 273 -10.36 11.42 1.45
N ASP A 274 -10.61 11.73 0.18
CA ASP A 274 -11.81 11.39 -0.58
C ASP A 274 -11.56 10.38 -1.70
N ASP A 275 -10.37 9.74 -1.76
CA ASP A 275 -10.03 8.80 -2.83
C ASP A 275 -11.02 7.65 -2.93
N ALA A 276 -11.46 7.10 -1.80
CA ALA A 276 -12.40 5.99 -1.79
C ALA A 276 -13.72 6.33 -2.52
N ILE A 277 -14.25 7.52 -2.32
CA ILE A 277 -15.49 7.98 -2.97
C ILE A 277 -15.23 8.29 -4.44
N VAL A 278 -14.23 9.11 -4.72
CA VAL A 278 -13.96 9.61 -6.07
C VAL A 278 -13.56 8.48 -7.02
N ILE A 279 -12.65 7.59 -6.58
CA ILE A 279 -12.19 6.46 -7.41
C ILE A 279 -13.33 5.47 -7.64
N LYS A 280 -14.16 5.19 -6.62
CA LYS A 280 -15.36 4.36 -6.75
C LYS A 280 -16.28 4.90 -7.85
N GLU A 281 -16.66 6.18 -7.77
CA GLU A 281 -17.53 6.82 -8.76
C GLU A 281 -16.93 6.80 -10.18
N MET A 282 -15.61 6.98 -10.30
CA MET A 282 -14.92 6.89 -11.59
C MET A 282 -15.03 5.49 -12.19
N LEU A 283 -14.76 4.46 -11.42
CA LEU A 283 -14.77 3.06 -11.85
C LEU A 283 -16.19 2.58 -12.18
N GLU A 284 -17.19 2.97 -11.38
CA GLU A 284 -18.60 2.68 -11.67
C GLU A 284 -19.08 3.33 -12.97
N ARG A 285 -18.63 4.56 -13.27
CA ARG A 285 -18.87 5.20 -14.59
C ARG A 285 -18.18 4.47 -15.74
N PHE A 286 -17.12 3.73 -15.49
CA PHE A 286 -16.46 2.87 -16.48
C PHE A 286 -17.15 1.50 -16.61
N GLY A 287 -18.18 1.21 -15.82
CA GLY A 287 -18.93 -0.04 -15.85
C GLY A 287 -18.40 -1.12 -14.91
N TYR A 288 -17.54 -0.77 -13.98
CA TYR A 288 -17.03 -1.70 -12.99
C TYR A 288 -18.01 -1.94 -11.86
N LYS A 289 -18.03 -3.17 -11.35
CA LYS A 289 -18.57 -3.48 -10.02
C LYS A 289 -17.44 -3.26 -9.02
N THR A 290 -17.74 -2.59 -7.92
CA THR A 290 -16.76 -2.18 -6.93
C THR A 290 -17.11 -2.67 -5.54
N ASP A 291 -16.10 -3.03 -4.76
CA ASP A 291 -16.17 -3.31 -3.32
C ASP A 291 -14.89 -2.82 -2.64
N PHE A 292 -14.82 -2.84 -1.33
CA PHE A 292 -13.64 -2.45 -0.58
C PHE A 292 -13.07 -3.62 0.20
N SER A 293 -11.74 -3.57 0.43
CA SER A 293 -11.07 -4.44 1.40
C SER A 293 -11.71 -4.31 2.78
N LYS A 294 -11.63 -5.37 3.58
CA LYS A 294 -12.22 -5.40 4.92
C LYS A 294 -11.44 -4.53 5.90
N GLY A 295 -12.17 -3.81 6.76
CA GLY A 295 -11.58 -2.94 7.76
C GLY A 295 -11.20 -1.56 7.23
N TYR A 296 -10.52 -0.80 8.08
CA TYR A 296 -10.15 0.59 7.80
C TYR A 296 -8.72 0.86 8.24
N MET A 297 -8.10 1.81 7.57
CA MET A 297 -6.77 2.33 7.90
C MET A 297 -6.89 3.63 8.69
N LEU A 298 -6.01 3.78 9.68
CA LEU A 298 -5.85 5.03 10.41
C LEU A 298 -4.61 5.75 9.88
N ILE A 299 -4.80 6.83 9.12
CA ILE A 299 -3.72 7.51 8.43
C ILE A 299 -3.49 8.90 9.02
N GLY A 300 -2.25 9.14 9.46
CA GLY A 300 -1.79 10.43 9.96
C GLY A 300 -0.84 11.18 9.04
N MET A 301 -0.57 10.71 7.81
CA MET A 301 0.52 11.22 6.97
C MET A 301 0.31 12.65 6.44
N ASN A 302 -0.91 13.10 6.22
CA ASN A 302 -1.23 14.44 5.69
C ASN A 302 -2.02 15.30 6.68
N GLY A 303 -1.72 15.13 7.98
CA GLY A 303 -2.54 15.71 9.05
C GLY A 303 -3.72 14.81 9.40
N ILE A 304 -4.18 14.96 10.66
CA ILE A 304 -5.29 14.15 11.16
C ILE A 304 -6.59 14.92 10.89
N HIS A 305 -7.23 14.60 9.78
CA HIS A 305 -8.50 15.18 9.39
C HIS A 305 -9.62 14.14 9.41
N TYR A 306 -10.81 14.55 9.79
CA TYR A 306 -11.99 13.70 9.71
C TYR A 306 -12.39 13.43 8.24
N PRO A 307 -12.80 12.19 7.89
CA PRO A 307 -12.83 10.98 8.69
C PRO A 307 -11.41 10.44 8.99
N TYR A 308 -11.18 10.00 10.22
CA TYR A 308 -9.87 9.49 10.65
C TYR A 308 -9.59 8.11 10.09
N PHE A 309 -10.64 7.33 9.84
CA PHE A 309 -10.56 5.99 9.24
C PHE A 309 -10.88 6.05 7.76
N ARG A 310 -10.06 5.40 6.95
CA ARG A 310 -10.20 5.34 5.49
C ARG A 310 -10.23 3.89 5.02
N HIS A 311 -10.95 3.61 3.94
CA HIS A 311 -10.78 2.36 3.21
C HIS A 311 -9.35 2.25 2.69
N GLY A 312 -8.77 1.05 2.74
CA GLY A 312 -7.42 0.81 2.27
C GLY A 312 -7.38 0.59 0.76
N VAL A 313 -8.07 -0.43 0.29
CA VAL A 313 -8.06 -0.86 -1.11
C VAL A 313 -9.48 -0.94 -1.66
N ILE A 314 -9.68 -0.49 -2.90
CA ILE A 314 -10.89 -0.76 -3.67
C ILE A 314 -10.64 -1.93 -4.64
N TYR A 315 -11.55 -2.88 -4.64
CA TYR A 315 -11.63 -3.97 -5.60
C TYR A 315 -12.63 -3.61 -6.69
N ALA A 316 -12.24 -3.70 -7.93
CA ALA A 316 -13.10 -3.35 -9.05
C ALA A 316 -12.95 -4.35 -10.20
N LYS A 317 -14.07 -4.77 -10.80
CA LYS A 317 -14.09 -5.76 -11.88
C LYS A 317 -15.13 -5.40 -12.93
N ASN A 318 -14.79 -5.51 -14.23
CA ASN A 318 -15.66 -5.16 -15.36
C ASN A 318 -16.14 -6.35 -16.22
N TYR A 319 -15.87 -7.57 -15.80
CA TYR A 319 -16.30 -8.79 -16.50
C TYR A 319 -16.79 -9.88 -15.56
#